data_16d3fba62e477dfc1e8be496311a7fd2
#
_entry.id   16d3fba62e477dfc1e8be496311a7fd2
#
_cell.length_a   1.000
_cell.length_b   1.000
_cell.length_c   1.000
_cell.angle_alpha   90.00
_cell.angle_beta   90.00
_cell.angle_gamma   90.00
#
_symmetry.space_group_name_H-M   'P 1'
#
loop_
_entity.id
_entity.type
_entity.pdbx_description
1 polymer ?
#
loop_
_entity_poly.entity_id
_entity_poly.type
_entity_poly.pdbx_seq_one_letter_code
_entity_poly.pdbx_strand_id
1 'polypeptide(L)'
;MKRLIAFRKAHKMFHMDREPRIMDYKSCGRPDVSYHGENAWKPEFENFRRQFGILYWGAYAKRPDGSDDANFYVAYNMHWEPHMFGLPHLPKGAKWRVICNTGDPDAADLPTDGTGEVPKNQMMLAVPPRGIMILESVA
;
A
#
# COMPACT_ATOMS: atom_id res chain seq x y z
N MET A 1 -2.33 13.20 -11.59
CA MET A 1 -1.43 13.95 -10.66
C MET A 1 -2.20 14.72 -9.60
N LYS A 2 -3.22 15.47 -9.98
CA LYS A 2 -4.02 16.25 -9.02
C LYS A 2 -4.67 15.38 -7.92
N ARG A 3 -5.19 14.21 -8.29
CA ARG A 3 -5.79 13.28 -7.33
C ARG A 3 -4.77 12.66 -6.39
N LEU A 4 -3.57 12.39 -6.87
CA LEU A 4 -2.47 11.89 -6.02
C LEU A 4 -2.04 12.95 -4.99
N ILE A 5 -1.99 14.22 -5.38
CA ILE A 5 -1.68 15.30 -4.46
C ILE A 5 -2.77 15.42 -3.39
N ALA A 6 -4.04 15.36 -3.78
CA ALA A 6 -5.16 15.38 -2.84
C ALA A 6 -5.14 14.17 -1.90
N PHE A 7 -4.82 12.99 -2.43
CA PHE A 7 -4.68 11.76 -1.66
C PHE A 7 -3.58 11.90 -0.60
N ARG A 8 -2.41 12.39 -0.99
CA ARG A 8 -1.30 12.61 -0.05
C ARG A 8 -1.68 13.58 1.06
N LYS A 9 -2.40 14.67 0.71
CA LYS A 9 -2.86 15.64 1.71
C LYS A 9 -3.90 15.07 2.65
N ALA A 10 -4.76 14.18 2.15
CA ALA A 10 -5.82 13.57 2.95
C ALA A 10 -5.30 12.51 3.93
N HIS A 11 -4.14 11.92 3.67
CA HIS A 11 -3.60 10.82 4.46
C HIS A 11 -2.24 11.18 5.06
N LYS A 12 -2.25 11.45 6.37
CA LYS A 12 -1.06 11.88 7.12
C LYS A 12 0.11 10.90 7.00
N MET A 13 -0.17 9.62 6.76
CA MET A 13 0.88 8.60 6.59
C MET A 13 1.90 8.97 5.51
N PHE A 14 1.49 9.73 4.50
CA PHE A 14 2.35 10.08 3.36
C PHE A 14 3.03 11.44 3.53
N HIS A 15 2.83 12.14 4.65
CA HIS A 15 3.48 13.41 4.94
C HIS A 15 3.67 13.63 6.44
N MET A 16 4.19 12.62 7.10
CA MET A 16 4.46 12.66 8.54
C MET A 16 5.49 13.74 8.88
N ASP A 17 5.34 14.35 10.06
CA ASP A 17 6.27 15.37 10.56
C ASP A 17 7.60 14.78 11.00
N ARG A 18 7.68 13.46 11.18
CA ARG A 18 8.87 12.74 11.64
C ARG A 18 9.14 11.58 10.71
N GLU A 19 10.40 11.16 10.66
CA GLU A 19 10.78 9.97 9.92
C GLU A 19 10.11 8.71 10.52
N PRO A 20 9.73 7.74 9.70
CA PRO A 20 9.22 6.46 10.19
C PRO A 20 10.26 5.76 11.06
N ARG A 21 9.82 5.15 12.14
CA ARG A 21 10.71 4.39 13.05
C ARG A 21 10.93 2.96 12.59
N ILE A 22 10.10 2.46 11.70
CA ILE A 22 10.12 1.08 11.19
C ILE A 22 10.05 0.07 12.35
N MET A 23 9.27 0.42 13.37
CA MET A 23 9.08 -0.42 14.56
C MET A 23 7.69 -0.19 15.15
N ASP A 24 7.21 -1.20 15.87
CA ASP A 24 5.91 -1.14 16.53
C ASP A 24 6.02 -0.43 17.89
N TYR A 25 6.06 0.90 17.87
CA TYR A 25 6.17 1.69 19.11
C TYR A 25 4.81 1.99 19.75
N LYS A 26 3.70 1.62 19.14
CA LYS A 26 2.35 1.73 19.70
C LYS A 26 1.78 0.39 20.17
N SER A 27 2.55 -0.67 20.03
CA SER A 27 2.14 -2.03 20.43
C SER A 27 0.84 -2.47 19.75
N CYS A 28 0.64 -2.10 18.51
CA CYS A 28 -0.55 -2.46 17.73
C CYS A 28 -0.35 -3.74 16.90
N GLY A 29 0.80 -4.37 17.00
CA GLY A 29 1.13 -5.60 16.28
C GLY A 29 1.82 -5.39 14.93
N ARG A 30 1.98 -4.14 14.49
CA ARG A 30 2.61 -3.81 13.21
C ARG A 30 3.48 -2.56 13.34
N PRO A 31 4.62 -2.47 12.63
CA PRO A 31 5.39 -1.24 12.57
C PRO A 31 4.65 -0.16 11.76
N ASP A 32 5.04 1.09 11.93
CA ASP A 32 4.45 2.21 11.20
C ASP A 32 4.68 2.09 9.69
N VAL A 33 5.88 1.71 9.29
CA VAL A 33 6.23 1.43 7.90
C VAL A 33 7.02 0.13 7.88
N SER A 34 6.74 -0.74 6.93
CA SER A 34 7.50 -1.98 6.74
C SER A 34 7.77 -2.21 5.26
N TYR A 35 8.89 -2.87 4.98
CA TYR A 35 9.31 -3.18 3.62
C TYR A 35 9.07 -4.66 3.31
N HIS A 36 8.65 -4.91 2.08
CA HIS A 36 8.30 -6.24 1.60
C HIS A 36 8.93 -6.47 0.23
N GLY A 37 9.15 -7.73 -0.13
CA GLY A 37 9.52 -8.12 -1.49
C GLY A 37 8.31 -8.71 -2.21
N GLU A 38 8.55 -9.59 -3.16
CA GLU A 38 7.46 -10.35 -3.79
C GLU A 38 6.70 -11.19 -2.76
N ASN A 39 7.39 -11.62 -1.69
CA ASN A 39 6.76 -12.26 -0.55
C ASN A 39 6.59 -11.25 0.58
N ALA A 40 5.41 -11.24 1.20
CA ALA A 40 5.12 -10.34 2.31
C ALA A 40 6.13 -10.56 3.45
N TRP A 41 6.57 -9.46 4.06
CA TRP A 41 7.52 -9.43 5.19
C TRP A 41 8.92 -9.94 4.87
N LYS A 42 9.26 -10.13 3.59
CA LYS A 42 10.57 -10.62 3.15
C LYS A 42 11.18 -9.67 2.12
N PRO A 43 11.68 -8.50 2.54
CA PRO A 43 12.29 -7.56 1.61
C PRO A 43 13.61 -8.13 1.06
N GLU A 44 13.84 -7.88 -0.20
CA GLU A 44 15.04 -8.32 -0.90
C GLU A 44 15.67 -7.10 -1.60
N PHE A 45 16.87 -6.74 -1.18
CA PHE A 45 17.54 -5.52 -1.63
C PHE A 45 18.75 -5.79 -2.51
N GLU A 46 18.89 -6.99 -3.06
CA GLU A 46 19.97 -7.29 -4.00
C GLU A 46 19.86 -6.44 -5.27
N ASN A 47 20.99 -6.16 -5.89
CA ASN A 47 21.07 -5.28 -7.06
C ASN A 47 20.19 -5.72 -8.23
N PHE A 48 19.91 -7.02 -8.37
CA PHE A 48 19.07 -7.55 -9.43
C PHE A 48 17.59 -7.55 -9.10
N ARG A 49 17.22 -7.25 -7.85
CA ARG A 49 15.82 -7.21 -7.44
C ARG A 49 15.21 -5.88 -7.87
N ARG A 50 14.07 -5.96 -8.53
CA ARG A 50 13.36 -4.80 -9.08
C ARG A 50 11.93 -4.70 -8.57
N GLN A 51 11.59 -5.51 -7.57
CA GLN A 51 10.27 -5.55 -6.97
C GLN A 51 10.39 -5.28 -5.47
N PHE A 52 9.56 -4.39 -4.97
CA PHE A 52 9.44 -4.21 -3.53
C PHE A 52 8.08 -3.63 -3.18
N GLY A 53 7.67 -3.80 -1.94
CA GLY A 53 6.43 -3.22 -1.43
C GLY A 53 6.69 -2.48 -0.12
N ILE A 54 5.86 -1.49 0.15
CA ILE A 54 5.91 -0.74 1.40
C ILE A 54 4.51 -0.77 2.01
N LEU A 55 4.42 -1.22 3.25
CA LEU A 55 3.19 -1.21 4.04
C LEU A 55 3.21 -0.03 4.99
N TYR A 56 2.19 0.82 4.90
CA TYR A 56 1.96 1.94 5.81
C TYR A 56 0.81 1.57 6.74
N TRP A 57 1.04 1.57 8.05
CA TRP A 57 0.03 1.16 9.02
C TRP A 57 -0.71 2.37 9.56
N GLY A 58 -2.03 2.39 9.39
CA GLY A 58 -2.87 3.56 9.64
C GLY A 58 -3.01 3.95 11.10
N ALA A 59 -2.72 3.04 12.04
CA ALA A 59 -2.79 3.34 13.48
C ALA A 59 -1.79 4.42 13.93
N TYR A 60 -0.79 4.71 13.12
CA TYR A 60 0.23 5.73 13.42
C TYR A 60 -0.11 7.10 12.84
N ALA A 61 -1.25 7.21 12.16
CA ALA A 61 -1.71 8.48 11.59
C ALA A 61 -3.18 8.67 11.92
N LYS A 62 -3.59 9.91 12.14
CA LYS A 62 -4.98 10.23 12.45
C LYS A 62 -5.61 10.99 11.30
N ARG A 63 -6.88 10.67 11.03
CA ARG A 63 -7.72 11.48 10.13
C ARG A 63 -8.11 12.78 10.84
N PRO A 64 -8.59 13.77 10.09
CA PRO A 64 -9.05 15.03 10.71
C PRO A 64 -10.11 14.84 11.79
N ASP A 65 -10.90 13.76 11.74
CA ASP A 65 -11.92 13.45 12.74
C ASP A 65 -11.37 12.72 13.97
N GLY A 66 -10.06 12.46 14.03
CA GLY A 66 -9.39 11.80 15.16
C GLY A 66 -9.34 10.28 15.08
N SER A 67 -10.01 9.65 14.11
CA SER A 67 -9.94 8.21 13.91
C SER A 67 -8.61 7.79 13.25
N ASP A 68 -8.27 6.50 13.38
CA ASP A 68 -7.10 5.97 12.70
C ASP A 68 -7.31 5.97 11.18
N ASP A 69 -6.25 6.27 10.44
CA ASP A 69 -6.30 6.19 8.98
C ASP A 69 -6.34 4.74 8.51
N ALA A 70 -6.66 4.54 7.23
CA ALA A 70 -6.60 3.23 6.62
C ALA A 70 -5.14 2.77 6.48
N ASN A 71 -4.95 1.46 6.33
CA ASN A 71 -3.64 0.90 6.01
C ASN A 71 -3.45 0.95 4.50
N PHE A 72 -2.22 1.21 4.06
CA PHE A 72 -1.89 1.29 2.64
C PHE A 72 -0.72 0.38 2.31
N TYR A 73 -0.83 -0.33 1.22
CA TYR A 73 0.25 -1.12 0.65
C TYR A 73 0.54 -0.62 -0.76
N VAL A 74 1.79 -0.23 -0.99
CA VAL A 74 2.24 0.25 -2.30
C VAL A 74 3.21 -0.77 -2.86
N ALA A 75 2.85 -1.38 -3.99
CA ALA A 75 3.67 -2.37 -4.66
C ALA A 75 4.35 -1.74 -5.87
N TYR A 76 5.66 -1.88 -5.95
CA TYR A 76 6.49 -1.35 -7.02
C TYR A 76 7.08 -2.51 -7.82
N ASN A 77 6.72 -2.61 -9.09
CA ASN A 77 7.33 -3.57 -10.01
C ASN A 77 8.08 -2.79 -11.10
N MET A 78 9.39 -2.69 -10.95
CA MET A 78 10.26 -1.99 -11.90
C MET A 78 10.79 -2.92 -12.99
N HIS A 79 10.39 -4.19 -12.97
CA HIS A 79 10.80 -5.18 -13.96
C HIS A 79 9.93 -5.06 -15.22
N TRP A 80 10.41 -5.59 -16.34
CA TRP A 80 9.64 -5.57 -17.59
C TRP A 80 8.62 -6.71 -17.72
N GLU A 81 8.56 -7.61 -16.73
CA GLU A 81 7.60 -8.70 -16.67
C GLU A 81 6.65 -8.48 -15.49
N PRO A 82 5.38 -8.94 -15.59
CA PRO A 82 4.49 -8.91 -14.45
C PRO A 82 4.98 -9.85 -13.34
N HIS A 83 4.75 -9.48 -12.09
CA HIS A 83 5.12 -10.29 -10.93
C HIS A 83 3.94 -10.42 -9.97
N MET A 84 3.85 -11.58 -9.33
CA MET A 84 2.87 -11.82 -8.26
C MET A 84 3.47 -11.38 -6.93
N PHE A 85 2.78 -10.47 -6.23
CA PHE A 85 3.18 -10.01 -4.92
C PHE A 85 2.33 -10.67 -3.85
N GLY A 86 2.97 -11.21 -2.81
CA GLY A 86 2.28 -11.64 -1.60
C GLY A 86 1.81 -10.43 -0.80
N LEU A 87 0.52 -10.39 -0.47
CA LEU A 87 -0.06 -9.27 0.28
C LEU A 87 0.05 -9.53 1.77
N PRO A 88 0.40 -8.50 2.58
CA PRO A 88 0.37 -8.64 4.04
C PRO A 88 -1.05 -8.95 4.52
N HIS A 89 -1.15 -9.76 5.57
CA HIS A 89 -2.45 -10.09 6.16
C HIS A 89 -3.02 -8.89 6.91
N LEU A 90 -4.31 -8.65 6.72
CA LEU A 90 -5.05 -7.65 7.47
C LEU A 90 -5.79 -8.29 8.66
N PRO A 91 -6.17 -7.50 9.67
CA PRO A 91 -7.03 -7.99 10.75
C PRO A 91 -8.32 -8.57 10.21
N LYS A 92 -8.93 -9.46 11.00
CA LYS A 92 -10.18 -10.12 10.61
C LYS A 92 -11.25 -9.11 10.22
N GLY A 93 -11.89 -9.34 9.09
CA GLY A 93 -12.94 -8.47 8.56
C GLY A 93 -12.45 -7.37 7.63
N ALA A 94 -11.14 -7.15 7.54
CA ALA A 94 -10.57 -6.16 6.61
C ALA A 94 -10.10 -6.83 5.32
N LYS A 95 -10.16 -6.07 4.24
CA LYS A 95 -9.74 -6.53 2.91
C LYS A 95 -8.93 -5.45 2.21
N TRP A 96 -8.05 -5.86 1.31
CA TRP A 96 -7.35 -4.95 0.43
C TRP A 96 -8.24 -4.56 -0.76
N ARG A 97 -8.20 -3.29 -1.10
CA ARG A 97 -8.87 -2.72 -2.28
C ARG A 97 -7.85 -1.99 -3.13
N VAL A 98 -7.82 -2.28 -4.43
CA VAL A 98 -6.93 -1.59 -5.37
C VAL A 98 -7.52 -0.22 -5.66
N ILE A 99 -6.78 0.85 -5.34
CA ILE A 99 -7.21 2.21 -5.60
C ILE A 99 -6.40 2.88 -6.71
N CYS A 100 -5.26 2.31 -7.10
CA CYS A 100 -4.48 2.82 -8.22
C CYS A 100 -3.69 1.67 -8.84
N ASN A 101 -3.69 1.60 -10.17
CA ASN A 101 -2.88 0.65 -10.93
C ASN A 101 -2.39 1.35 -12.19
N THR A 102 -1.12 1.75 -12.20
CA THR A 102 -0.55 2.53 -13.31
C THR A 102 -0.42 1.73 -14.60
N GLY A 103 -0.51 0.40 -14.54
CA GLY A 103 -0.49 -0.47 -15.73
C GLY A 103 -1.86 -0.64 -16.38
N ASP A 104 -2.92 -0.14 -15.76
CA ASP A 104 -4.29 -0.23 -16.28
C ASP A 104 -4.79 1.18 -16.60
N PRO A 105 -5.06 1.52 -17.88
CA PRO A 105 -5.54 2.86 -18.23
C PRO A 105 -6.80 3.29 -17.50
N ASP A 106 -7.69 2.34 -17.17
CA ASP A 106 -8.94 2.64 -16.48
C ASP A 106 -8.75 2.83 -14.97
N ALA A 107 -7.66 2.35 -14.41
CA ALA A 107 -7.36 2.40 -12.98
C ALA A 107 -6.06 3.15 -12.67
N ALA A 108 -5.51 3.89 -13.63
CA ALA A 108 -4.24 4.62 -13.46
C ALA A 108 -4.38 5.87 -12.59
N ASP A 109 -5.60 6.33 -12.36
CA ASP A 109 -5.89 7.48 -11.51
C ASP A 109 -6.71 7.04 -10.31
N LEU A 110 -6.57 7.77 -9.20
CA LEU A 110 -7.28 7.43 -7.97
C LEU A 110 -8.79 7.70 -8.13
N PRO A 111 -9.66 6.78 -7.66
CA PRO A 111 -11.10 7.03 -7.64
C PRO A 111 -11.45 8.22 -6.75
N THR A 112 -12.37 9.06 -7.19
CA THR A 112 -12.81 10.22 -6.41
C THR A 112 -13.85 9.88 -5.36
N ASP A 113 -14.54 8.76 -5.53
CA ASP A 113 -15.70 8.38 -4.71
C ASP A 113 -15.38 7.24 -3.72
N GLY A 114 -14.11 6.90 -3.59
CA GLY A 114 -13.69 5.81 -2.71
C GLY A 114 -13.98 4.41 -3.26
N THR A 115 -14.39 4.30 -4.52
CA THR A 115 -14.53 2.99 -5.16
C THR A 115 -13.17 2.46 -5.60
N GLY A 116 -13.10 1.18 -5.81
CA GLY A 116 -11.90 0.51 -6.28
C GLY A 116 -12.18 -0.97 -6.35
N GLU A 117 -11.34 -1.71 -7.04
CA GLU A 117 -11.50 -3.15 -7.18
C GLU A 117 -11.03 -3.87 -5.92
N VAL A 118 -11.89 -4.74 -5.39
CA VAL A 118 -11.51 -5.67 -4.31
C VAL A 118 -11.11 -6.99 -4.95
N PRO A 119 -9.82 -7.35 -4.94
CA PRO A 119 -9.38 -8.61 -5.54
C PRO A 119 -10.03 -9.81 -4.84
N LYS A 120 -10.38 -10.82 -5.59
CA LYS A 120 -10.91 -12.07 -5.02
C LYS A 120 -9.85 -12.77 -4.18
N ASN A 121 -8.61 -12.77 -4.64
CA ASN A 121 -7.49 -13.32 -3.89
C ASN A 121 -6.84 -12.21 -3.06
N GLN A 122 -7.01 -12.29 -1.75
CA GLN A 122 -6.45 -11.31 -0.80
C GLN A 122 -5.03 -11.67 -0.34
N MET A 123 -4.46 -12.74 -0.86
CA MET A 123 -3.12 -13.19 -0.46
C MET A 123 -2.05 -12.88 -1.52
N MET A 124 -2.44 -12.83 -2.78
CA MET A 124 -1.51 -12.58 -3.89
C MET A 124 -2.14 -11.62 -4.88
N LEU A 125 -1.33 -10.77 -5.45
CA LEU A 125 -1.77 -9.78 -6.44
C LEU A 125 -0.75 -9.70 -7.57
N ALA A 126 -1.25 -9.72 -8.81
CA ALA A 126 -0.41 -9.49 -9.99
C ALA A 126 -0.17 -8.01 -10.17
N VAL A 127 1.11 -7.60 -10.19
CA VAL A 127 1.49 -6.21 -10.44
C VAL A 127 2.03 -6.14 -11.89
N PRO A 128 1.50 -5.22 -12.73
CA PRO A 128 1.91 -5.15 -14.12
C PRO A 128 3.37 -4.72 -14.26
N PRO A 129 4.01 -5.02 -15.42
CA PRO A 129 5.40 -4.63 -15.63
C PRO A 129 5.55 -3.11 -15.58
N ARG A 130 6.64 -2.66 -14.99
CA ARG A 130 6.95 -1.23 -14.82
C ARG A 130 5.78 -0.45 -14.23
N GLY A 131 5.09 -1.07 -13.27
CA GLY A 131 3.87 -0.54 -12.70
C GLY A 131 3.94 -0.37 -11.19
N ILE A 132 3.07 0.49 -10.70
CA ILE A 132 2.87 0.72 -9.28
C ILE A 132 1.39 0.50 -8.99
N MET A 133 1.09 -0.25 -7.93
CA MET A 133 -0.26 -0.42 -7.43
C MET A 133 -0.35 0.07 -6.01
N ILE A 134 -1.42 0.81 -5.71
CA ILE A 134 -1.72 1.28 -4.36
C ILE A 134 -2.99 0.58 -3.89
N LEU A 135 -2.91 -0.03 -2.72
CA LEU A 135 -4.02 -0.73 -2.10
C LEU A 135 -4.35 -0.07 -0.77
N GLU A 136 -5.65 -0.03 -0.46
CA GLU A 136 -6.18 0.54 0.78
C GLU A 136 -6.94 -0.56 1.52
N SER A 137 -6.78 -0.62 2.84
CA SER A 137 -7.57 -1.54 3.65
C SER A 137 -8.98 -1.01 3.84
N VAL A 138 -9.97 -1.88 3.68
CA VAL A 138 -11.39 -1.58 3.90
C VAL A 138 -12.02 -2.66 4.77
N ALA A 139 -13.02 -2.27 5.50
CA ALA A 139 -13.75 -3.20 6.35
C ALA A 139 -14.67 -4.13 5.53
#